data_ec4c2f958135b205cba19430c9f04945
#
_entry.id   ec4c2f958135b205cba19430c9f04945
#
_cell.length_a   1.000
_cell.length_b   1.000
_cell.length_c   1.000
_cell.angle_alpha   90.00
_cell.angle_beta   90.00
_cell.angle_gamma   90.00
#
_symmetry.space_group_name_H-M   'P 1'
#
loop_
_entity.id
_entity.type
_entity.pdbx_description
1 polymer ?
#
loop_
_entity_poly.entity_id
_entity_poly.type
_entity_poly.pdbx_seq_one_letter_code
_entity_poly.pdbx_strand_id
1 'polypeptide(L)'
;DIPKQWFESSGLDAERKRDERLMSKPEYSHKWLGGYNDSIENAIILPEWFDACIDAHKKLSGLGDWELGQERIAFDPSDVGNDPEAIAHIKGNVILDAMSADARDIEEACNWACGYANEKRVDAFTWDCDGMGVGLKSQVSHSFKGKRIDTEQFKGSNGAYEPDEVYQSEHDKEDRPKTNKDTFQNQRAQFYIYLRDKMFNTWLAVEKGRHFPSSELISFSSDIKHIDLLRSEVCSIPRKYIASGRIQLLTKAEMLTKGITSPNIADCVMMLQKPVRVDKPLAKLPPMRAW
;
A
#
# COMPACT_ATOMS: atom_id res chain seq x y z
N ASP A 1 22.60 32.40 -7.50
CA ASP A 1 22.07 32.44 -8.87
C ASP A 1 23.23 32.32 -9.86
N ILE A 2 23.23 31.28 -10.69
CA ILE A 2 24.24 31.07 -11.73
C ILE A 2 23.88 31.95 -12.93
N PRO A 3 24.81 32.77 -13.46
CA PRO A 3 24.51 33.58 -14.63
C PRO A 3 24.10 32.73 -15.83
N LYS A 4 23.02 33.12 -16.54
CA LYS A 4 22.43 32.37 -17.65
C LYS A 4 23.46 32.00 -18.72
N GLN A 5 24.35 32.95 -19.09
CA GLN A 5 25.38 32.72 -20.10
C GLN A 5 26.39 31.62 -19.66
N TRP A 6 26.76 31.58 -18.41
CA TRP A 6 27.66 30.54 -17.89
C TRP A 6 26.97 29.16 -17.88
N PHE A 7 25.69 29.13 -17.50
CA PHE A 7 24.88 27.92 -17.49
C PHE A 7 24.75 27.32 -18.93
N GLU A 8 24.51 28.16 -19.93
CA GLU A 8 24.41 27.74 -21.33
C GLU A 8 25.76 27.28 -21.92
N SER A 9 26.86 27.94 -21.56
CA SER A 9 28.20 27.62 -22.08
C SER A 9 28.86 26.40 -21.42
N SER A 10 28.41 26.01 -20.23
CA SER A 10 28.98 24.88 -19.48
C SER A 10 28.44 23.49 -19.87
N GLY A 11 27.47 23.42 -20.79
CA GLY A 11 26.79 22.18 -21.16
C GLY A 11 25.73 21.73 -20.15
N LEU A 12 25.55 22.41 -19.03
CA LEU A 12 24.60 22.11 -17.98
C LEU A 12 23.13 22.20 -18.47
N ASP A 13 22.85 23.06 -19.47
CA ASP A 13 21.50 23.16 -20.03
C ASP A 13 21.10 21.89 -20.80
N ALA A 14 22.05 21.27 -21.50
CA ALA A 14 21.82 19.99 -22.17
C ALA A 14 21.61 18.85 -21.16
N GLU A 15 22.39 18.83 -20.09
CA GLU A 15 22.22 17.87 -18.99
C GLU A 15 20.87 18.07 -18.29
N ARG A 16 20.49 19.30 -17.97
CA ARG A 16 19.20 19.63 -17.36
C ARG A 16 18.02 19.13 -18.21
N LYS A 17 18.06 19.38 -19.54
CA LYS A 17 17.00 18.93 -20.48
C LYS A 17 16.94 17.41 -20.60
N ARG A 18 18.09 16.74 -20.49
CA ARG A 18 18.14 15.28 -20.43
C ARG A 18 17.50 14.76 -19.14
N ASP A 19 17.89 15.35 -18.01
CA ASP A 19 17.43 14.94 -16.69
C ASP A 19 15.92 15.22 -16.49
N GLU A 20 15.41 16.31 -17.08
CA GLU A 20 13.96 16.61 -17.09
C GLU A 20 13.12 15.51 -17.74
N ARG A 21 13.69 14.75 -18.68
CA ARG A 21 13.01 13.63 -19.36
C ARG A 21 13.21 12.30 -18.67
N LEU A 22 14.31 12.12 -17.93
CA LEU A 22 14.72 10.85 -17.36
C LEU A 22 14.51 10.75 -15.86
N MET A 23 14.54 11.86 -15.13
CA MET A 23 14.36 11.90 -13.69
C MET A 23 12.89 12.03 -13.30
N SER A 24 12.56 11.57 -12.09
CA SER A 24 11.29 11.92 -11.45
C SER A 24 11.26 13.43 -11.16
N LYS A 25 10.04 14.01 -11.06
CA LYS A 25 9.89 15.44 -10.74
C LYS A 25 10.59 15.85 -9.43
N PRO A 26 10.51 15.09 -8.33
CA PRO A 26 11.21 15.40 -7.09
C PRO A 26 12.74 15.42 -7.24
N GLU A 27 13.33 14.41 -7.91
CA GLU A 27 14.77 14.36 -8.16
C GLU A 27 15.24 15.50 -9.05
N TYR A 28 14.49 15.81 -10.11
CA TYR A 28 14.78 16.97 -10.98
C TYR A 28 14.70 18.29 -10.21
N SER A 29 13.65 18.46 -9.40
CA SER A 29 13.48 19.65 -8.56
C SER A 29 14.61 19.80 -7.55
N HIS A 30 15.03 18.71 -6.89
CA HIS A 30 16.15 18.72 -5.96
C HIS A 30 17.47 19.11 -6.64
N LYS A 31 17.77 18.47 -7.76
CA LYS A 31 19.02 18.67 -8.48
C LYS A 31 19.11 20.05 -9.14
N TRP A 32 18.04 20.51 -9.76
CA TRP A 32 18.09 21.66 -10.68
C TRP A 32 17.34 22.90 -10.18
N LEU A 33 16.35 22.74 -9.33
CA LEU A 33 15.48 23.85 -8.89
C LEU A 33 15.66 24.20 -7.41
N GLY A 34 16.55 23.50 -6.68
CA GLY A 34 16.80 23.71 -5.24
C GLY A 34 15.59 23.28 -4.38
N GLY A 35 14.67 22.48 -4.93
CA GLY A 35 13.56 21.92 -4.19
C GLY A 35 14.03 20.85 -3.20
N TYR A 36 13.27 20.65 -2.14
CA TYR A 36 13.45 19.49 -1.27
C TYR A 36 13.09 18.23 -2.04
N ASN A 37 13.93 17.20 -1.96
CA ASN A 37 13.58 15.88 -2.45
C ASN A 37 12.83 15.15 -1.35
N ASP A 38 11.50 15.15 -1.43
CA ASP A 38 10.62 14.42 -0.52
C ASP A 38 10.64 12.91 -0.77
N SER A 39 11.30 12.45 -1.85
CA SER A 39 11.40 11.03 -2.17
C SER A 39 12.64 10.42 -1.49
N ILE A 40 12.41 9.32 -0.80
CA ILE A 40 13.50 8.47 -0.28
C ILE A 40 14.12 7.74 -1.47
N GLU A 41 15.46 7.69 -1.48
CA GLU A 41 16.20 6.99 -2.52
C GLU A 41 15.72 5.53 -2.65
N ASN A 42 15.37 5.12 -3.87
CA ASN A 42 14.80 3.82 -4.20
C ASN A 42 13.40 3.54 -3.60
N ALA A 43 12.65 4.56 -3.19
CA ALA A 43 11.25 4.38 -2.81
C ALA A 43 10.45 3.79 -3.98
N ILE A 44 9.60 2.80 -3.68
CA ILE A 44 8.81 2.11 -4.72
C ILE A 44 7.54 2.85 -5.12
N ILE A 45 7.08 3.81 -4.31
CA ILE A 45 5.86 4.60 -4.53
C ILE A 45 6.23 6.08 -4.50
N LEU A 46 5.86 6.80 -5.56
CA LEU A 46 6.11 8.23 -5.64
C LEU A 46 4.98 9.03 -4.94
N PRO A 47 5.32 10.16 -4.29
CA PRO A 47 4.33 11.02 -3.64
C PRO A 47 3.19 11.46 -4.55
N GLU A 48 3.48 11.77 -5.82
CA GLU A 48 2.48 12.18 -6.80
C GLU A 48 1.44 11.09 -7.11
N TRP A 49 1.81 9.81 -6.99
CA TRP A 49 0.86 8.71 -7.17
C TRP A 49 -0.08 8.60 -5.97
N PHE A 50 0.45 8.80 -4.75
CA PHE A 50 -0.37 8.86 -3.55
C PHE A 50 -1.37 10.03 -3.62
N ASP A 51 -0.90 11.22 -3.97
CA ASP A 51 -1.71 12.44 -4.04
C ASP A 51 -2.86 12.30 -5.05
N ALA A 52 -2.62 11.63 -6.17
CA ALA A 52 -3.66 11.33 -7.16
C ALA A 52 -4.75 10.37 -6.60
N CYS A 53 -4.37 9.46 -5.69
CA CYS A 53 -5.29 8.51 -5.06
C CYS A 53 -6.22 9.15 -4.02
N ILE A 54 -5.92 10.36 -3.51
CA ILE A 54 -6.80 11.03 -2.54
C ILE A 54 -8.14 11.35 -3.22
N ASP A 55 -9.22 10.79 -2.68
CA ASP A 55 -10.59 10.91 -3.20
C ASP A 55 -10.73 10.52 -4.69
N ALA A 56 -9.88 9.62 -5.19
CA ALA A 56 -9.95 9.17 -6.58
C ALA A 56 -11.31 8.54 -6.91
N HIS A 57 -11.95 7.83 -5.97
CA HIS A 57 -13.30 7.27 -6.13
C HIS A 57 -14.37 8.35 -6.37
N LYS A 58 -14.20 9.56 -5.82
CA LYS A 58 -15.08 10.70 -6.07
C LYS A 58 -14.80 11.34 -7.44
N LYS A 59 -13.49 11.49 -7.79
CA LYS A 59 -13.04 12.07 -9.07
C LYS A 59 -13.41 11.19 -10.26
N LEU A 60 -13.34 9.88 -10.11
CA LEU A 60 -13.55 8.86 -11.15
C LEU A 60 -14.83 8.05 -10.93
N SER A 61 -15.88 8.67 -10.39
CA SER A 61 -17.15 8.02 -10.05
C SER A 61 -17.83 7.29 -11.23
N GLY A 62 -17.52 7.67 -12.47
CA GLY A 62 -18.00 6.99 -13.69
C GLY A 62 -17.36 5.64 -13.99
N LEU A 63 -16.28 5.24 -13.30
CA LEU A 63 -15.58 3.96 -13.53
C LEU A 63 -16.18 2.77 -12.75
N GLY A 64 -17.35 2.93 -12.15
CA GLY A 64 -18.05 1.87 -11.40
C GLY A 64 -18.10 2.15 -9.89
N ASP A 65 -18.59 1.15 -9.16
CA ASP A 65 -18.71 1.23 -7.70
C ASP A 65 -17.41 0.80 -7.03
N TRP A 66 -16.66 1.77 -6.53
CA TRP A 66 -15.39 1.56 -5.87
C TRP A 66 -15.51 0.89 -4.50
N GLU A 67 -16.67 1.04 -3.85
CA GLU A 67 -16.96 0.43 -2.55
C GLU A 67 -17.62 -0.95 -2.69
N LEU A 68 -17.82 -1.42 -3.92
CA LEU A 68 -18.30 -2.77 -4.14
C LEU A 68 -17.24 -3.78 -3.75
N GLY A 69 -17.54 -4.60 -2.76
CA GLY A 69 -16.61 -5.61 -2.28
C GLY A 69 -16.68 -5.79 -0.77
N GLN A 70 -15.64 -6.42 -0.25
CA GLN A 70 -15.52 -6.70 1.18
C GLN A 70 -15.10 -5.46 1.96
N GLU A 71 -15.67 -5.34 3.16
CA GLU A 71 -15.20 -4.41 4.17
C GLU A 71 -14.21 -5.13 5.10
N ARG A 72 -12.98 -4.66 5.18
CA ARG A 72 -11.89 -5.38 5.84
C ARG A 72 -11.02 -4.44 6.68
N ILE A 73 -10.45 -4.98 7.74
CA ILE A 73 -9.44 -4.31 8.57
C ILE A 73 -8.17 -5.13 8.58
N ALA A 74 -7.04 -4.43 8.51
CA ALA A 74 -5.72 -4.97 8.83
C ALA A 74 -5.18 -4.33 10.10
N PHE A 75 -4.42 -5.10 10.88
CA PHE A 75 -3.82 -4.70 12.14
C PHE A 75 -2.34 -5.09 12.18
N ASP A 76 -1.46 -4.12 12.45
CA ASP A 76 -0.04 -4.31 12.76
C ASP A 76 0.14 -4.15 14.27
N PRO A 77 0.29 -5.29 15.02
CA PRO A 77 0.43 -5.24 16.46
C PRO A 77 1.82 -4.76 16.86
N SER A 78 1.87 -3.94 17.89
CA SER A 78 3.09 -3.63 18.62
C SER A 78 2.96 -4.02 20.08
N ASP A 79 4.08 -3.99 20.82
CA ASP A 79 4.14 -4.17 22.26
C ASP A 79 4.71 -2.91 22.91
N VAL A 80 4.73 -2.87 24.22
CA VAL A 80 5.27 -1.74 24.99
C VAL A 80 6.65 -1.33 24.45
N GLY A 81 6.74 -0.13 23.88
CA GLY A 81 7.95 0.39 23.24
C GLY A 81 7.69 1.69 22.50
N ASN A 82 8.58 2.02 21.57
CA ASN A 82 8.49 3.25 20.78
C ASN A 82 7.77 3.06 19.43
N ASP A 83 7.29 1.87 19.13
CA ASP A 83 6.64 1.55 17.85
C ASP A 83 5.12 1.51 18.06
N PRO A 84 4.34 2.41 17.48
CA PRO A 84 2.89 2.45 17.66
C PRO A 84 2.20 1.28 16.95
N GLU A 85 1.13 0.76 17.53
CA GLU A 85 0.22 -0.13 16.84
C GLU A 85 -0.55 0.61 15.73
N ALA A 86 -0.96 -0.11 14.69
CA ALA A 86 -1.67 0.50 13.58
C ALA A 86 -2.81 -0.37 13.05
N ILE A 87 -3.84 0.29 12.52
CA ILE A 87 -4.91 -0.34 11.73
C ILE A 87 -5.15 0.42 10.43
N ALA A 88 -5.64 -0.31 9.42
CA ALA A 88 -6.22 0.30 8.22
C ALA A 88 -7.55 -0.38 7.89
N HIS A 89 -8.50 0.38 7.37
CA HIS A 89 -9.86 -0.01 7.07
C HIS A 89 -10.15 0.25 5.58
N ILE A 90 -10.52 -0.79 4.85
CA ILE A 90 -10.86 -0.74 3.42
C ILE A 90 -12.29 -1.22 3.20
N LYS A 91 -12.99 -0.62 2.23
CA LYS A 91 -14.22 -1.13 1.67
C LYS A 91 -14.10 -1.16 0.14
N GLY A 92 -14.21 -2.34 -0.45
CA GLY A 92 -13.88 -2.53 -1.85
C GLY A 92 -12.44 -2.10 -2.15
N ASN A 93 -12.26 -1.01 -2.88
CA ASN A 93 -10.98 -0.42 -3.24
C ASN A 93 -10.76 0.99 -2.63
N VAL A 94 -11.54 1.36 -1.61
CA VAL A 94 -11.42 2.64 -0.91
C VAL A 94 -10.90 2.42 0.49
N ILE A 95 -9.73 2.96 0.82
CA ILE A 95 -9.24 3.07 2.20
C ILE A 95 -10.05 4.16 2.88
N LEU A 96 -10.91 3.75 3.82
CA LEU A 96 -11.82 4.64 4.54
C LEU A 96 -11.16 5.27 5.75
N ASP A 97 -10.28 4.52 6.42
CA ASP A 97 -9.55 4.99 7.60
C ASP A 97 -8.19 4.29 7.72
N ALA A 98 -7.23 4.97 8.31
CA ALA A 98 -5.91 4.44 8.60
C ALA A 98 -5.33 5.24 9.77
N MET A 99 -4.99 4.57 10.85
CA MET A 99 -4.57 5.22 12.08
C MET A 99 -3.55 4.40 12.85
N SER A 100 -2.73 5.08 13.62
CA SER A 100 -1.89 4.50 14.67
C SER A 100 -2.37 4.98 16.04
N ALA A 101 -2.09 4.20 17.05
CA ALA A 101 -2.31 4.56 18.43
C ALA A 101 -0.99 4.43 19.21
N ASP A 102 -0.95 5.04 20.40
CA ASP A 102 0.21 4.92 21.28
C ASP A 102 0.41 3.47 21.68
N ALA A 103 1.68 3.08 21.77
CA ALA A 103 2.06 1.73 22.15
C ALA A 103 1.40 1.32 23.47
N ARG A 104 0.66 0.24 23.41
CA ARG A 104 -0.01 -0.42 24.54
C ARG A 104 0.66 -1.77 24.76
N ASP A 105 0.23 -2.47 25.77
CA ASP A 105 0.54 -3.89 25.77
C ASP A 105 -0.19 -4.60 24.62
N ILE A 106 0.35 -5.70 24.17
CA ILE A 106 -0.13 -6.41 22.98
C ILE A 106 -1.58 -6.90 23.10
N GLU A 107 -2.06 -7.17 24.32
CA GLU A 107 -3.46 -7.58 24.58
C GLU A 107 -4.40 -6.39 24.42
N GLU A 108 -4.04 -5.23 24.96
CA GLU A 108 -4.83 -4.01 24.83
C GLU A 108 -4.87 -3.53 23.37
N ALA A 109 -3.73 -3.59 22.65
CA ALA A 109 -3.65 -3.28 21.24
C ALA A 109 -4.57 -4.19 20.41
N CYS A 110 -4.56 -5.49 20.67
CA CYS A 110 -5.44 -6.45 20.01
C CYS A 110 -6.94 -6.19 20.33
N ASN A 111 -7.26 -5.87 21.59
CA ASN A 111 -8.63 -5.54 22.00
C ASN A 111 -9.13 -4.27 21.30
N TRP A 112 -8.28 -3.25 21.19
CA TRP A 112 -8.60 -2.02 20.46
C TRP A 112 -8.91 -2.32 18.99
N ALA A 113 -8.02 -3.02 18.27
CA ALA A 113 -8.20 -3.34 16.86
C ALA A 113 -9.44 -4.23 16.62
N CYS A 114 -9.64 -5.26 17.45
CA CYS A 114 -10.84 -6.11 17.38
C CYS A 114 -12.12 -5.34 17.73
N GLY A 115 -12.06 -4.41 18.70
CA GLY A 115 -13.15 -3.52 19.06
C GLY A 115 -13.60 -2.67 17.90
N TYR A 116 -12.64 -2.03 17.22
CA TYR A 116 -12.89 -1.24 16.01
C TYR A 116 -13.53 -2.08 14.90
N ALA A 117 -12.98 -3.27 14.63
CA ALA A 117 -13.54 -4.18 13.63
C ALA A 117 -14.99 -4.60 13.94
N ASN A 118 -15.29 -4.84 15.23
CA ASN A 118 -16.64 -5.16 15.69
C ASN A 118 -17.61 -4.00 15.52
N GLU A 119 -17.19 -2.77 15.81
CA GLU A 119 -17.99 -1.55 15.64
C GLU A 119 -18.36 -1.35 14.19
N LYS A 120 -17.38 -1.48 13.28
CA LYS A 120 -17.59 -1.35 11.83
C LYS A 120 -18.32 -2.53 11.20
N ARG A 121 -18.43 -3.67 11.88
CA ARG A 121 -19.08 -4.92 11.40
C ARG A 121 -18.48 -5.40 10.09
N VAL A 122 -17.15 -5.40 10.01
CA VAL A 122 -16.41 -5.76 8.81
C VAL A 122 -16.61 -7.23 8.40
N ASP A 123 -16.30 -7.54 7.17
CA ASP A 123 -16.35 -8.92 6.65
C ASP A 123 -15.13 -9.74 7.07
N ALA A 124 -13.96 -9.12 7.15
CA ALA A 124 -12.72 -9.82 7.51
C ALA A 124 -11.75 -8.95 8.32
N PHE A 125 -10.97 -9.63 9.16
CA PHE A 125 -9.91 -9.06 9.98
C PHE A 125 -8.59 -9.80 9.73
N THR A 126 -7.56 -9.07 9.32
CA THR A 126 -6.21 -9.59 9.05
C THR A 126 -5.25 -8.96 10.05
N TRP A 127 -4.27 -9.72 10.58
CA TRP A 127 -3.23 -9.15 11.42
C TRP A 127 -1.85 -9.68 11.05
N ASP A 128 -0.83 -8.84 11.25
CA ASP A 128 0.56 -9.28 11.06
C ASP A 128 0.93 -10.35 12.09
N CYS A 129 1.43 -11.45 11.59
CA CYS A 129 1.81 -12.63 12.34
C CYS A 129 3.31 -12.93 12.25
N ASP A 130 4.11 -12.03 11.70
CA ASP A 130 5.56 -12.07 11.79
C ASP A 130 5.99 -11.48 13.14
N GLY A 131 6.55 -12.31 14.02
CA GLY A 131 6.96 -11.87 15.35
C GLY A 131 5.86 -11.97 16.42
N MET A 132 5.52 -10.87 17.10
CA MET A 132 4.63 -10.86 18.28
C MET A 132 3.18 -11.25 17.97
N GLY A 133 2.68 -10.94 16.78
CA GLY A 133 1.31 -11.27 16.39
C GLY A 133 0.99 -12.77 16.33
N VAL A 134 2.00 -13.64 16.39
CA VAL A 134 1.80 -15.12 16.44
C VAL A 134 0.94 -15.52 17.64
N GLY A 135 1.12 -14.87 18.78
CA GLY A 135 0.40 -15.18 20.02
C GLY A 135 -1.08 -14.77 20.01
N LEU A 136 -1.49 -13.86 19.12
CA LEU A 136 -2.81 -13.23 19.15
C LEU A 136 -3.96 -14.09 18.61
N LYS A 137 -3.67 -15.25 18.00
CA LYS A 137 -4.69 -16.09 17.37
C LYS A 137 -5.86 -16.43 18.28
N SER A 138 -5.59 -16.78 19.55
CA SER A 138 -6.62 -17.15 20.51
C SER A 138 -7.50 -15.96 20.87
N GLN A 139 -6.90 -14.81 21.12
CA GLN A 139 -7.58 -13.57 21.48
C GLN A 139 -8.47 -13.06 20.33
N VAL A 140 -7.93 -13.03 19.10
CA VAL A 140 -8.68 -12.65 17.89
C VAL A 140 -9.87 -13.59 17.68
N SER A 141 -9.65 -14.92 17.79
CA SER A 141 -10.73 -15.91 17.66
C SER A 141 -11.80 -15.74 18.73
N HIS A 142 -11.42 -15.38 19.95
CA HIS A 142 -12.37 -15.12 21.05
C HIS A 142 -13.17 -13.83 20.78
N SER A 143 -12.53 -12.77 20.32
CA SER A 143 -13.17 -11.46 20.05
C SER A 143 -14.23 -11.53 18.96
N PHE A 144 -14.10 -12.45 18.01
CA PHE A 144 -15.03 -12.63 16.91
C PHE A 144 -15.92 -13.87 17.03
N LYS A 145 -15.88 -14.57 18.18
CA LYS A 145 -16.72 -15.75 18.42
C LYS A 145 -18.21 -15.41 18.26
N GLY A 146 -18.88 -16.18 17.40
CA GLY A 146 -20.31 -15.98 17.09
C GLY A 146 -20.61 -14.81 16.16
N LYS A 147 -19.60 -14.18 15.59
CA LYS A 147 -19.72 -13.09 14.59
C LYS A 147 -19.35 -13.61 13.20
N ARG A 148 -19.84 -12.90 12.18
CA ARG A 148 -19.55 -13.23 10.78
C ARG A 148 -18.34 -12.41 10.30
N ILE A 149 -17.22 -12.49 11.00
CA ILE A 149 -15.97 -11.85 10.65
C ILE A 149 -14.95 -12.96 10.40
N ASP A 150 -14.50 -13.08 9.16
CA ASP A 150 -13.44 -14.03 8.82
C ASP A 150 -12.10 -13.49 9.31
N THR A 151 -11.21 -14.38 9.74
CA THR A 151 -9.92 -13.97 10.31
C THR A 151 -8.77 -14.58 9.55
N GLU A 152 -7.75 -13.77 9.24
CA GLU A 152 -6.57 -14.22 8.51
C GLU A 152 -5.28 -13.74 9.17
N GLN A 153 -4.33 -14.66 9.33
CA GLN A 153 -2.96 -14.36 9.72
C GLN A 153 -2.15 -13.96 8.49
N PHE A 154 -1.59 -12.77 8.49
CA PHE A 154 -0.65 -12.35 7.47
C PHE A 154 0.79 -12.67 7.94
N LYS A 155 1.59 -13.24 7.04
CA LYS A 155 3.02 -13.46 7.25
C LYS A 155 3.77 -12.90 6.04
N GLY A 156 4.29 -11.69 6.20
CA GLY A 156 5.05 -11.00 5.16
C GLY A 156 6.31 -11.73 4.74
N SER A 157 6.90 -12.50 5.66
CA SER A 157 8.10 -13.34 5.41
C SER A 157 7.85 -14.58 4.55
N ASN A 158 6.60 -15.03 4.40
CA ASN A 158 6.27 -16.17 3.55
C ASN A 158 6.69 -15.94 2.09
N GLY A 159 6.97 -17.03 1.36
CA GLY A 159 7.15 -17.00 -0.09
C GLY A 159 5.95 -16.37 -0.81
N ALA A 160 6.14 -16.01 -2.09
CA ALA A 160 5.12 -15.31 -2.86
C ALA A 160 3.75 -16.01 -2.81
N TYR A 161 2.70 -15.23 -2.68
CA TYR A 161 1.31 -15.66 -2.77
C TYR A 161 1.00 -16.06 -4.23
N GLU A 162 0.24 -17.13 -4.43
CA GLU A 162 -0.04 -17.69 -5.76
C GLU A 162 1.24 -17.77 -6.62
N PRO A 163 2.21 -18.61 -6.21
CA PRO A 163 3.59 -18.56 -6.71
C PRO A 163 3.72 -18.78 -8.21
N ASP A 164 2.82 -19.54 -8.82
CA ASP A 164 2.86 -19.91 -10.24
C ASP A 164 2.05 -18.95 -11.14
N GLU A 165 1.27 -18.03 -10.54
CA GLU A 165 0.58 -16.99 -11.29
C GLU A 165 1.58 -16.00 -11.90
N VAL A 166 1.26 -15.53 -13.11
CA VAL A 166 2.10 -14.57 -13.85
C VAL A 166 1.82 -13.16 -13.35
N TYR A 167 2.89 -12.48 -12.90
CA TYR A 167 2.81 -11.07 -12.54
C TYR A 167 2.80 -10.18 -13.77
N GLN A 168 1.86 -9.25 -13.84
CA GLN A 168 1.76 -8.23 -14.88
C GLN A 168 1.45 -6.87 -14.25
N SER A 169 2.09 -5.82 -14.77
CA SER A 169 1.93 -4.46 -14.28
C SER A 169 2.03 -3.46 -15.42
N GLU A 170 1.26 -2.38 -15.35
CA GLU A 170 1.40 -1.22 -16.25
C GLU A 170 2.68 -0.44 -15.98
N HIS A 171 3.18 -0.49 -14.74
CA HIS A 171 4.43 0.16 -14.33
C HIS A 171 5.66 -0.58 -14.84
N ASP A 172 5.69 -1.90 -14.68
CA ASP A 172 6.82 -2.76 -15.04
C ASP A 172 6.44 -3.69 -16.20
N LYS A 173 6.33 -3.13 -17.42
CA LYS A 173 6.06 -3.94 -18.62
C LYS A 173 7.30 -4.71 -19.02
N GLU A 174 7.26 -6.02 -18.88
CA GLU A 174 8.30 -6.94 -19.36
C GLU A 174 7.82 -7.67 -20.62
N ASP A 175 8.70 -7.82 -21.61
CA ASP A 175 8.42 -8.62 -22.82
C ASP A 175 8.15 -10.11 -22.49
N ARG A 176 8.70 -10.59 -21.38
CA ARG A 176 8.51 -11.94 -20.86
C ARG A 176 8.14 -11.85 -19.38
N PRO A 177 6.83 -11.76 -19.07
CA PRO A 177 6.39 -11.69 -17.70
C PRO A 177 6.77 -12.95 -16.92
N LYS A 178 7.19 -12.75 -15.67
CA LYS A 178 7.63 -13.79 -14.74
C LYS A 178 6.49 -14.21 -13.82
N THR A 179 6.62 -15.38 -13.22
CA THR A 179 5.70 -15.81 -12.16
C THR A 179 5.93 -15.02 -10.87
N ASN A 180 4.95 -15.05 -9.97
CA ASN A 180 5.08 -14.38 -8.67
C ASN A 180 6.32 -14.86 -7.89
N LYS A 181 6.60 -16.17 -7.87
CA LYS A 181 7.78 -16.73 -7.19
C LYS A 181 9.11 -16.28 -7.79
N ASP A 182 9.13 -16.01 -9.09
CA ASP A 182 10.33 -15.53 -9.79
C ASP A 182 10.50 -14.02 -9.70
N THR A 183 9.41 -13.30 -9.41
CA THR A 183 9.39 -11.84 -9.31
C THR A 183 9.63 -11.36 -7.87
N PHE A 184 8.99 -11.99 -6.88
CA PHE A 184 8.96 -11.50 -5.50
C PHE A 184 9.74 -12.39 -4.54
N GLN A 185 10.48 -11.77 -3.63
CA GLN A 185 11.22 -12.51 -2.60
C GLN A 185 10.28 -13.08 -1.53
N ASN A 186 9.24 -12.32 -1.16
CA ASN A 186 8.28 -12.68 -0.12
C ASN A 186 6.94 -11.93 -0.31
N GLN A 187 5.94 -12.28 0.50
CA GLN A 187 4.61 -11.66 0.45
C GLN A 187 4.63 -10.18 0.76
N ARG A 188 5.46 -9.71 1.70
CA ARG A 188 5.57 -8.26 2.00
C ARG A 188 5.98 -7.48 0.76
N ALA A 189 7.01 -7.93 0.04
CA ALA A 189 7.42 -7.30 -1.21
C ALA A 189 6.32 -7.36 -2.28
N GLN A 190 5.65 -8.51 -2.43
CA GLN A 190 4.58 -8.70 -3.41
C GLN A 190 3.42 -7.73 -3.19
N PHE A 191 2.89 -7.65 -1.95
CA PHE A 191 1.70 -6.83 -1.71
C PHE A 191 2.00 -5.33 -1.66
N TYR A 192 3.22 -4.91 -1.30
CA TYR A 192 3.64 -3.53 -1.53
C TYR A 192 3.73 -3.17 -3.02
N ILE A 193 4.20 -4.10 -3.86
CA ILE A 193 4.21 -3.87 -5.31
C ILE A 193 2.78 -3.85 -5.88
N TYR A 194 1.87 -4.69 -5.40
CA TYR A 194 0.46 -4.63 -5.79
C TYR A 194 -0.20 -3.30 -5.38
N LEU A 195 0.11 -2.79 -4.18
CA LEU A 195 -0.31 -1.46 -3.75
C LEU A 195 0.25 -0.37 -4.68
N ARG A 196 1.56 -0.42 -4.98
CA ARG A 196 2.21 0.48 -5.93
C ARG A 196 1.51 0.50 -7.28
N ASP A 197 1.23 -0.67 -7.83
CA ASP A 197 0.62 -0.80 -9.15
C ASP A 197 -0.77 -0.21 -9.20
N LYS A 198 -1.59 -0.45 -8.18
CA LYS A 198 -2.91 0.18 -8.06
C LYS A 198 -2.80 1.71 -7.94
N MET A 199 -1.84 2.21 -7.18
CA MET A 199 -1.64 3.65 -7.05
C MET A 199 -1.15 4.28 -8.37
N PHE A 200 -0.25 3.61 -9.07
CA PHE A 200 0.21 4.04 -10.39
C PHE A 200 -0.92 4.04 -11.43
N ASN A 201 -1.74 2.99 -11.46
CA ASN A 201 -2.91 2.92 -12.34
C ASN A 201 -3.92 4.04 -12.02
N THR A 202 -4.14 4.31 -10.72
CA THR A 202 -5.02 5.40 -10.30
C THR A 202 -4.47 6.76 -10.74
N TRP A 203 -3.17 6.99 -10.58
CA TRP A 203 -2.52 8.20 -11.10
C TRP A 203 -2.68 8.33 -12.63
N LEU A 204 -2.47 7.24 -13.38
CA LEU A 204 -2.71 7.23 -14.83
C LEU A 204 -4.17 7.53 -15.18
N ALA A 205 -5.12 7.03 -14.41
CA ALA A 205 -6.55 7.29 -14.63
C ALA A 205 -6.89 8.76 -14.34
N VAL A 206 -6.42 9.30 -13.21
CA VAL A 206 -6.70 10.69 -12.80
C VAL A 206 -5.98 11.70 -13.68
N GLU A 207 -4.67 11.53 -13.92
CA GLU A 207 -3.83 12.54 -14.55
C GLU A 207 -3.72 12.38 -16.06
N LYS A 208 -3.93 11.17 -16.60
CA LYS A 208 -3.76 10.86 -18.03
C LYS A 208 -5.04 10.37 -18.69
N GLY A 209 -6.17 10.26 -17.95
CA GLY A 209 -7.45 9.81 -18.49
C GLY A 209 -7.45 8.35 -18.97
N ARG A 210 -6.52 7.51 -18.49
CA ARG A 210 -6.50 6.09 -18.87
C ARG A 210 -7.61 5.33 -18.16
N HIS A 211 -8.18 4.33 -18.82
CA HIS A 211 -9.24 3.50 -18.27
C HIS A 211 -8.66 2.20 -17.67
N PHE A 212 -9.07 1.91 -16.45
CA PHE A 212 -8.77 0.68 -15.73
C PHE A 212 -10.05 0.17 -15.06
N PRO A 213 -10.22 -1.14 -14.86
CA PRO A 213 -11.28 -1.65 -13.99
C PRO A 213 -11.04 -1.19 -12.56
N SER A 214 -12.13 -0.94 -11.80
CA SER A 214 -12.02 -0.45 -10.42
C SER A 214 -11.19 -1.36 -9.51
N SER A 215 -11.16 -2.68 -9.79
CA SER A 215 -10.34 -3.66 -9.05
C SER A 215 -8.82 -3.41 -9.16
N GLU A 216 -8.37 -2.72 -10.20
CA GLU A 216 -6.97 -2.36 -10.44
C GLU A 216 -6.61 -0.96 -9.94
N LEU A 217 -7.54 -0.29 -9.27
CA LEU A 217 -7.40 1.06 -8.75
C LEU A 217 -7.46 1.03 -7.21
N ILE A 218 -7.04 2.12 -6.58
CA ILE A 218 -7.16 2.36 -5.13
C ILE A 218 -7.46 3.83 -4.87
N SER A 219 -8.24 4.08 -3.83
CA SER A 219 -8.51 5.44 -3.36
C SER A 219 -8.30 5.54 -1.86
N PHE A 220 -7.83 6.69 -1.40
CA PHE A 220 -7.75 7.06 0.01
C PHE A 220 -8.80 8.15 0.30
N SER A 221 -9.60 7.96 1.34
CA SER A 221 -10.53 9.02 1.77
C SER A 221 -9.74 10.20 2.31
N SER A 222 -10.12 11.42 1.89
CA SER A 222 -9.58 12.66 2.51
C SER A 222 -10.01 12.83 3.96
N ASP A 223 -10.96 12.03 4.46
CA ASP A 223 -11.41 12.05 5.86
C ASP A 223 -10.44 11.30 6.81
N ILE A 224 -9.42 10.61 6.28
CA ILE A 224 -8.37 9.98 7.09
C ILE A 224 -7.63 11.06 7.87
N LYS A 225 -7.74 11.00 9.21
CA LYS A 225 -7.27 12.05 10.10
C LYS A 225 -5.78 12.38 9.97
N HIS A 226 -4.94 11.37 9.71
CA HIS A 226 -3.48 11.51 9.60
C HIS A 226 -3.00 11.08 8.22
N ILE A 227 -3.67 11.59 7.17
CA ILE A 227 -3.35 11.22 5.79
C ILE A 227 -1.91 11.58 5.39
N ASP A 228 -1.36 12.66 5.95
CA ASP A 228 0.04 13.05 5.71
C ASP A 228 1.03 12.06 6.30
N LEU A 229 0.75 11.49 7.47
CA LEU A 229 1.56 10.43 8.06
C LEU A 229 1.49 9.16 7.19
N LEU A 230 0.29 8.75 6.78
CA LEU A 230 0.11 7.62 5.86
C LEU A 230 0.87 7.85 4.55
N ARG A 231 0.77 9.07 3.97
CA ARG A 231 1.53 9.46 2.78
C ARG A 231 3.03 9.30 2.99
N SER A 232 3.54 9.82 4.10
CA SER A 232 4.95 9.73 4.45
C SER A 232 5.43 8.28 4.55
N GLU A 233 4.68 7.43 5.24
CA GLU A 233 5.02 6.01 5.40
C GLU A 233 4.98 5.25 4.06
N VAL A 234 3.88 5.38 3.29
CA VAL A 234 3.69 4.68 2.02
C VAL A 234 4.74 5.08 0.98
N CYS A 235 5.11 6.37 0.93
CA CYS A 235 6.12 6.87 0.00
C CYS A 235 7.56 6.68 0.48
N SER A 236 7.75 6.04 1.63
CA SER A 236 9.08 5.83 2.25
C SER A 236 9.58 4.39 2.16
N ILE A 237 8.94 3.51 1.40
CA ILE A 237 9.29 2.10 1.33
C ILE A 237 10.38 1.85 0.29
N PRO A 238 11.63 1.57 0.68
CA PRO A 238 12.73 1.42 -0.28
C PRO A 238 12.83 -0.01 -0.81
N ARG A 239 13.13 -0.11 -2.11
CA ARG A 239 13.54 -1.37 -2.73
C ARG A 239 14.93 -1.77 -2.27
N LYS A 240 15.12 -3.07 -2.05
CA LYS A 240 16.42 -3.69 -1.80
C LYS A 240 16.82 -4.51 -3.03
N TYR A 241 18.01 -4.25 -3.55
CA TYR A 241 18.57 -5.05 -4.65
C TYR A 241 19.27 -6.28 -4.08
N ILE A 242 18.90 -7.46 -4.58
CA ILE A 242 19.47 -8.74 -4.17
C ILE A 242 19.97 -9.52 -5.37
N ALA A 243 20.94 -10.41 -5.14
CA ALA A 243 21.62 -11.16 -6.21
C ALA A 243 20.68 -12.04 -7.07
N SER A 244 19.55 -12.47 -6.50
CA SER A 244 18.54 -13.26 -7.26
C SER A 244 17.77 -12.44 -8.30
N GLY A 245 17.88 -11.10 -8.29
CA GLY A 245 17.10 -10.19 -9.13
C GLY A 245 15.63 -10.07 -8.76
N ARG A 246 15.13 -10.85 -7.78
CA ARG A 246 13.77 -10.72 -7.27
C ARG A 246 13.57 -9.41 -6.53
N ILE A 247 12.34 -8.94 -6.52
CA ILE A 247 11.97 -7.73 -5.78
C ILE A 247 11.95 -8.06 -4.28
N GLN A 248 12.73 -7.29 -3.52
CA GLN A 248 12.73 -7.28 -2.07
C GLN A 248 12.70 -5.85 -1.57
N LEU A 249 12.15 -5.63 -0.37
CA LEU A 249 12.14 -4.35 0.33
C LEU A 249 13.09 -4.39 1.52
N LEU A 250 13.53 -3.22 1.97
CA LEU A 250 14.25 -3.13 3.23
C LEU A 250 13.38 -3.63 4.38
N THR A 251 14.00 -4.32 5.32
CA THR A 251 13.34 -4.69 6.59
C THR A 251 13.17 -3.45 7.47
N LYS A 252 12.24 -3.49 8.46
CA LYS A 252 12.06 -2.41 9.44
C LYS A 252 13.39 -2.04 10.11
N ALA A 253 14.21 -3.02 10.48
CA ALA A 253 15.55 -2.78 11.08
C ALA A 253 16.50 -2.04 10.11
N GLU A 254 16.55 -2.45 8.84
CA GLU A 254 17.36 -1.76 7.82
C GLU A 254 16.86 -0.35 7.54
N MET A 255 15.53 -0.13 7.56
CA MET A 255 14.92 1.20 7.40
C MET A 255 15.34 2.12 8.56
N LEU A 256 15.26 1.65 9.80
CA LEU A 256 15.68 2.40 10.98
C LEU A 256 17.16 2.80 10.91
N THR A 257 18.06 1.92 10.43
CA THR A 257 19.49 2.28 10.25
C THR A 257 19.72 3.40 9.24
N LYS A 258 18.75 3.64 8.36
CA LYS A 258 18.74 4.72 7.37
C LYS A 258 17.94 5.96 7.84
N GLY A 259 17.47 5.97 9.08
CA GLY A 259 16.66 7.05 9.62
C GLY A 259 15.21 7.07 9.10
N ILE A 260 14.74 5.98 8.50
CA ILE A 260 13.36 5.82 8.04
C ILE A 260 12.56 5.16 9.17
N THR A 261 11.49 5.80 9.60
CA THR A 261 10.60 5.29 10.66
C THR A 261 9.87 4.01 10.24
N SER A 262 9.40 3.23 11.21
CA SER A 262 8.60 2.03 10.96
C SER A 262 7.29 2.40 10.23
N PRO A 263 6.95 1.75 9.11
CA PRO A 263 5.79 2.10 8.30
C PRO A 263 4.54 1.32 8.73
N ASN A 264 4.14 1.41 10.00
CA ASN A 264 3.11 0.53 10.59
C ASN A 264 1.73 0.70 9.95
N ILE A 265 1.33 1.95 9.65
CA ILE A 265 0.06 2.21 8.95
C ILE A 265 0.15 1.73 7.50
N ALA A 266 1.28 1.96 6.83
CA ALA A 266 1.50 1.50 5.45
C ALA A 266 1.55 -0.03 5.36
N ASP A 267 2.12 -0.73 6.37
CA ASP A 267 2.10 -2.19 6.45
C ASP A 267 0.64 -2.70 6.56
N CYS A 268 -0.24 -2.02 7.31
CA CYS A 268 -1.68 -2.34 7.34
C CYS A 268 -2.34 -2.17 5.96
N VAL A 269 -2.09 -1.06 5.27
CA VAL A 269 -2.64 -0.82 3.92
C VAL A 269 -2.11 -1.86 2.93
N MET A 270 -0.86 -2.25 3.04
CA MET A 270 -0.25 -3.31 2.22
C MET A 270 -0.91 -4.67 2.49
N MET A 271 -1.14 -5.06 3.74
CA MET A 271 -1.81 -6.32 4.08
C MET A 271 -3.21 -6.41 3.45
N LEU A 272 -3.93 -5.30 3.35
CA LEU A 272 -5.25 -5.24 2.71
C LEU A 272 -5.22 -5.50 1.20
N GLN A 273 -4.04 -5.49 0.55
CA GLN A 273 -3.92 -5.86 -0.85
C GLN A 273 -3.98 -7.38 -1.07
N LYS A 274 -3.77 -8.19 -0.04
CA LYS A 274 -3.95 -9.63 -0.12
C LYS A 274 -5.44 -9.98 -0.19
N PRO A 275 -5.90 -10.76 -1.19
CA PRO A 275 -7.27 -11.23 -1.25
C PRO A 275 -7.58 -12.15 -0.07
N VAL A 276 -8.68 -11.89 0.62
CA VAL A 276 -9.23 -12.78 1.65
C VAL A 276 -10.34 -13.62 1.04
N ARG A 277 -10.25 -14.93 1.15
CA ARG A 277 -11.33 -15.83 0.76
C ARG A 277 -12.40 -15.78 1.85
N VAL A 278 -13.52 -15.14 1.55
CA VAL A 278 -14.69 -15.15 2.43
C VAL A 278 -15.62 -16.25 1.92
N ASP A 279 -15.91 -17.25 2.73
CA ASP A 279 -16.88 -18.32 2.44
C ASP A 279 -18.32 -17.79 2.52
N LYS A 280 -18.61 -16.67 1.85
CA LYS A 280 -19.98 -16.21 1.68
C LYS A 280 -20.52 -16.82 0.39
N PRO A 281 -21.65 -17.57 0.43
CA PRO A 281 -22.34 -17.92 -0.80
C PRO A 281 -22.71 -16.61 -1.51
N LEU A 282 -22.28 -16.47 -2.78
CA LEU A 282 -22.72 -15.38 -3.64
C LEU A 282 -24.24 -15.21 -3.50
N ALA A 283 -24.71 -14.04 -3.10
CA ALA A 283 -26.12 -13.75 -3.03
C ALA A 283 -26.69 -14.09 -4.42
N LYS A 284 -27.62 -15.04 -4.47
CA LYS A 284 -28.29 -15.41 -5.72
C LYS A 284 -28.88 -14.12 -6.28
N LEU A 285 -28.35 -13.67 -7.42
CA LEU A 285 -28.97 -12.57 -8.16
C LEU A 285 -30.46 -12.91 -8.35
N PRO A 286 -31.39 -11.98 -8.09
CA PRO A 286 -32.78 -12.21 -8.36
C PRO A 286 -32.92 -12.57 -9.85
N PRO A 287 -33.81 -13.52 -10.20
CA PRO A 287 -34.00 -13.93 -11.58
C PRO A 287 -34.32 -12.69 -12.41
N MET A 288 -33.57 -12.47 -13.50
CA MET A 288 -33.87 -11.41 -14.47
C MET A 288 -35.33 -11.63 -14.94
N ARG A 289 -36.17 -10.65 -14.68
CA ARG A 289 -37.51 -10.64 -15.28
C ARG A 289 -37.31 -10.46 -16.79
N ALA A 290 -37.67 -11.48 -17.56
CA ALA A 290 -37.79 -11.36 -19.00
C ALA A 290 -38.86 -10.28 -19.29
N TRP A 291 -38.50 -9.35 -20.16
CA TRP A 291 -39.42 -8.36 -20.75
C TRP A 291 -40.11 -9.01 -21.94
#